data_a5441b1edf11214e356dd7a7125281ac
#
_entry.id   a5441b1edf11214e356dd7a7125281ac
#
_cell.length_a   1.000
_cell.length_b   1.000
_cell.length_c   1.000
_cell.angle_alpha   90.00
_cell.angle_beta   90.00
_cell.angle_gamma   90.00
#
_symmetry.space_group_name_H-M   'P 1'
#
loop_
_entity.id
_entity.type
_entity.pdbx_description
1 polymer ?
#
loop_
_entity_poly.entity_id
_entity_poly.type
_entity_poly.pdbx_seq_one_letter_code
_entity_poly.pdbx_strand_id
1 'polypeptide(L)'
;VLAAVSAAAAAALGALAVDAHRDLGDLSARTGELAAVLAAPDVRTVRLPVSTGGTGTVVLSRSAGRMVFTSSGLRDLPGSHDYELWLTGPRGARPAGLLDRAGGGATVPVVAPLDGDRRVALTVEPAGGSEKPTTRPIMVGGLPPT
;
A
#
# COMPACT_ATOMS: atom_id res chain seq x y z
N VAL A 1 -29.82 39.59 -3.39
CA VAL A 1 -29.15 38.85 -2.27
C VAL A 1 -29.38 37.34 -2.41
N LEU A 2 -30.53 36.86 -2.90
CA LEU A 2 -30.83 35.41 -3.10
C LEU A 2 -30.00 34.72 -4.19
N ALA A 3 -29.55 35.43 -5.23
CA ALA A 3 -28.78 34.84 -6.34
C ALA A 3 -27.33 34.48 -5.94
N ALA A 4 -26.71 35.20 -4.99
CA ALA A 4 -25.35 34.94 -4.54
C ALA A 4 -25.24 33.67 -3.68
N VAL A 5 -26.29 33.34 -2.91
CA VAL A 5 -26.33 32.14 -2.06
C VAL A 5 -26.47 30.86 -2.92
N SER A 6 -27.21 30.94 -4.02
CA SER A 6 -27.39 29.81 -4.94
C SER A 6 -26.11 29.43 -5.71
N ALA A 7 -25.28 30.42 -6.08
CA ALA A 7 -24.02 30.19 -6.78
C ALA A 7 -22.98 29.54 -5.88
N ALA A 8 -22.90 29.93 -4.60
CA ALA A 8 -21.99 29.32 -3.63
C ALA A 8 -22.38 27.87 -3.30
N ALA A 9 -23.68 27.59 -3.18
CA ALA A 9 -24.18 26.24 -2.95
C ALA A 9 -23.92 25.31 -4.16
N ALA A 10 -24.11 25.81 -5.39
CA ALA A 10 -23.83 25.06 -6.61
C ALA A 10 -22.33 24.75 -6.77
N ALA A 11 -21.45 25.69 -6.42
CA ALA A 11 -20.00 25.49 -6.45
C ALA A 11 -19.55 24.45 -5.40
N ALA A 12 -20.12 24.49 -4.19
CA ALA A 12 -19.82 23.52 -3.13
C ALA A 12 -20.28 22.11 -3.51
N LEU A 13 -21.49 21.96 -4.07
CA LEU A 13 -22.01 20.68 -4.55
C LEU A 13 -21.20 20.15 -5.75
N GLY A 14 -20.75 21.03 -6.64
CA GLY A 14 -19.87 20.66 -7.75
C GLY A 14 -18.51 20.15 -7.29
N ALA A 15 -17.90 20.81 -6.29
CA ALA A 15 -16.64 20.37 -5.69
C ALA A 15 -16.77 19.01 -5.02
N LEU A 16 -17.82 18.80 -4.22
CA LEU A 16 -18.11 17.52 -3.58
C LEU A 16 -18.34 16.38 -4.59
N ALA A 17 -19.05 16.68 -5.70
CA ALA A 17 -19.27 15.69 -6.75
C ALA A 17 -17.99 15.32 -7.50
N VAL A 18 -17.09 16.27 -7.72
CA VAL A 18 -15.77 16.04 -8.34
C VAL A 18 -14.89 15.20 -7.43
N ASP A 19 -14.85 15.50 -6.13
CA ASP A 19 -14.05 14.73 -5.17
C ASP A 19 -14.59 13.31 -5.04
N ALA A 20 -15.92 13.12 -4.93
CA ALA A 20 -16.53 11.79 -4.91
C ALA A 20 -16.25 10.99 -6.19
N HIS A 21 -16.20 11.63 -7.36
CA HIS A 21 -15.86 10.98 -8.63
C HIS A 21 -14.39 10.56 -8.68
N ARG A 22 -13.48 11.37 -8.13
CA ARG A 22 -12.05 11.03 -8.04
C ARG A 22 -11.84 9.84 -7.10
N ASP A 23 -12.48 9.86 -5.92
CA ASP A 23 -12.38 8.78 -4.94
C ASP A 23 -12.90 7.44 -5.51
N LEU A 24 -14.01 7.46 -6.26
CA LEU A 24 -14.54 6.28 -6.95
C LEU A 24 -13.59 5.81 -8.07
N GLY A 25 -12.97 6.72 -8.79
CA GLY A 25 -11.98 6.42 -9.82
C GLY A 25 -10.75 5.74 -9.24
N ASP A 26 -10.22 6.27 -8.15
CA ASP A 26 -9.05 5.74 -7.46
C ASP A 26 -9.33 4.36 -6.85
N LEU A 27 -10.50 4.17 -6.24
CA LEU A 27 -10.92 2.88 -5.71
C LEU A 27 -11.06 1.84 -6.82
N SER A 28 -11.67 2.22 -7.94
CA SER A 28 -11.82 1.35 -9.11
C SER A 28 -10.46 0.97 -9.72
N ALA A 29 -9.52 1.91 -9.81
CA ALA A 29 -8.17 1.65 -10.30
C ALA A 29 -7.42 0.67 -9.40
N ARG A 30 -7.45 0.88 -8.07
CA ARG A 30 -6.82 -0.02 -7.09
C ARG A 30 -7.42 -1.43 -7.14
N THR A 31 -8.74 -1.53 -7.27
CA THR A 31 -9.42 -2.82 -7.42
C THR A 31 -9.02 -3.53 -8.71
N GLY A 32 -8.90 -2.80 -9.81
CA GLY A 32 -8.42 -3.31 -11.09
C GLY A 32 -6.98 -3.81 -11.03
N GLU A 33 -6.08 -3.07 -10.37
CA GLU A 33 -4.69 -3.48 -10.17
C GLU A 33 -4.57 -4.75 -9.32
N LEU A 34 -5.33 -4.83 -8.24
CA LEU A 34 -5.41 -6.03 -7.40
C LEU A 34 -5.92 -7.23 -8.20
N ALA A 35 -7.01 -7.06 -8.95
CA ALA A 35 -7.57 -8.11 -9.79
C ALA A 35 -6.58 -8.58 -10.87
N ALA A 36 -5.83 -7.66 -11.49
CA ALA A 36 -4.81 -7.99 -12.49
C ALA A 36 -3.69 -8.88 -11.92
N VAL A 37 -3.23 -8.60 -10.70
CA VAL A 37 -2.22 -9.44 -10.04
C VAL A 37 -2.78 -10.82 -9.73
N LEU A 38 -3.99 -10.90 -9.18
CA LEU A 38 -4.60 -12.17 -8.76
C LEU A 38 -4.99 -13.06 -9.94
N ALA A 39 -5.32 -12.47 -11.09
CA ALA A 39 -5.69 -13.19 -12.30
C ALA A 39 -4.48 -13.56 -13.19
N ALA A 40 -3.29 -13.11 -12.86
CA ALA A 40 -2.11 -13.34 -13.67
C ALA A 40 -1.70 -14.83 -13.66
N PRO A 41 -1.27 -15.41 -14.80
CA PRO A 41 -0.89 -16.82 -14.88
C PRO A 41 0.37 -17.16 -14.09
N ASP A 42 1.21 -16.18 -13.81
CA ASP A 42 2.48 -16.32 -13.08
C ASP A 42 2.40 -15.86 -11.61
N VAL A 43 1.18 -15.75 -11.06
CA VAL A 43 0.99 -15.30 -9.67
C VAL A 43 1.77 -16.19 -8.70
N ARG A 44 2.48 -15.55 -7.76
CA ARG A 44 3.22 -16.20 -6.67
C ARG A 44 2.84 -15.56 -5.35
N THR A 45 2.82 -16.40 -4.31
CA THR A 45 2.54 -15.94 -2.94
C THR A 45 3.73 -16.27 -2.04
N VAL A 46 4.18 -15.30 -1.28
CA VAL A 46 5.23 -15.44 -0.27
C VAL A 46 4.69 -14.99 1.08
N ARG A 47 4.88 -15.81 2.10
CA ARG A 47 4.56 -15.47 3.49
C ARG A 47 5.84 -15.29 4.27
N LEU A 48 5.91 -14.20 5.03
CA LEU A 48 7.10 -13.76 5.74
C LEU A 48 6.74 -13.49 7.21
N PRO A 49 7.44 -14.10 8.15
CA PRO A 49 7.23 -13.81 9.56
C PRO A 49 7.73 -12.39 9.88
N VAL A 50 6.99 -11.69 10.74
CA VAL A 50 7.40 -10.40 11.29
C VAL A 50 8.02 -10.64 12.66
N SER A 51 9.22 -10.17 12.91
CA SER A 51 10.01 -10.45 14.13
C SER A 51 9.33 -9.96 15.41
N THR A 52 8.50 -8.92 15.31
CA THR A 52 7.71 -8.35 16.42
C THR A 52 6.34 -9.00 16.59
N GLY A 53 6.02 -10.00 15.79
CA GLY A 53 4.74 -10.71 15.75
C GLY A 53 3.96 -10.41 14.48
N GLY A 54 3.17 -11.39 14.07
CA GLY A 54 2.38 -11.31 12.85
C GLY A 54 3.06 -11.89 11.62
N THR A 55 2.38 -11.79 10.50
CA THR A 55 2.81 -12.34 9.21
C THR A 55 2.51 -11.34 8.10
N GLY A 56 3.50 -11.07 7.26
CA GLY A 56 3.32 -10.39 5.99
C GLY A 56 3.06 -11.40 4.87
N THR A 57 2.17 -11.07 3.95
CA THR A 57 1.86 -11.85 2.76
C THR A 57 2.04 -10.99 1.54
N VAL A 58 2.89 -11.43 0.64
CA VAL A 58 3.11 -10.82 -0.67
C VAL A 58 2.49 -11.71 -1.72
N VAL A 59 1.63 -11.16 -2.56
CA VAL A 59 1.15 -11.77 -3.79
C VAL A 59 1.71 -10.95 -4.95
N LEU A 60 2.41 -11.57 -5.87
CA LEU A 60 3.06 -10.85 -6.96
C LEU A 60 2.89 -11.56 -8.29
N SER A 61 2.91 -10.77 -9.36
CA SER A 61 3.03 -11.23 -10.74
C SER A 61 4.09 -10.40 -11.46
N ARG A 62 5.07 -11.05 -12.04
CA ARG A 62 6.10 -10.40 -12.84
C ARG A 62 5.56 -9.96 -14.19
N SER A 63 4.66 -10.75 -14.79
CA SER A 63 4.00 -10.38 -16.05
C SER A 63 3.08 -9.16 -15.89
N ALA A 64 2.37 -9.06 -14.77
CA ALA A 64 1.59 -7.87 -14.43
C ALA A 64 2.48 -6.69 -13.93
N GLY A 65 3.75 -6.95 -13.60
CA GLY A 65 4.69 -5.93 -13.10
C GLY A 65 4.28 -5.34 -11.74
N ARG A 66 3.54 -6.10 -10.91
CA ARG A 66 2.96 -5.60 -9.67
C ARG A 66 2.98 -6.62 -8.55
N MET A 67 2.92 -6.09 -7.32
CA MET A 67 2.71 -6.88 -6.12
C MET A 67 1.59 -6.29 -5.26
N VAL A 68 1.02 -7.14 -4.43
CA VAL A 68 0.08 -6.80 -3.37
C VAL A 68 0.66 -7.28 -2.06
N PHE A 69 0.71 -6.42 -1.07
CA PHE A 69 1.11 -6.76 0.28
C PHE A 69 -0.07 -6.62 1.24
N THR A 70 -0.22 -7.60 2.11
CA THR A 70 -1.11 -7.55 3.27
C THR A 70 -0.38 -8.08 4.49
N SER A 71 -0.84 -7.75 5.68
CA SER A 71 -0.34 -8.35 6.90
C SER A 71 -1.45 -8.65 7.88
N SER A 72 -1.16 -9.56 8.81
CA SER A 72 -2.05 -9.92 9.90
C SER A 72 -1.26 -10.08 11.19
N GLY A 73 -1.89 -9.78 12.34
CA GLY A 73 -1.29 -9.94 13.64
C GLY A 73 -0.16 -8.96 13.98
N LEU A 74 -0.02 -7.87 13.25
CA LEU A 74 0.91 -6.80 13.61
C LEU A 74 0.46 -6.11 14.90
N ARG A 75 1.43 -5.73 15.72
CA ARG A 75 1.18 -4.96 16.94
C ARG A 75 0.67 -3.55 16.63
N ASP A 76 -0.07 -2.97 17.57
CA ASP A 76 -0.40 -1.56 17.49
C ASP A 76 0.83 -0.70 17.71
N LEU A 77 0.98 0.33 16.88
CA LEU A 77 2.01 1.35 17.07
C LEU A 77 1.42 2.59 17.74
N PRO A 78 2.24 3.33 18.50
CA PRO A 78 1.87 4.69 18.92
C PRO A 78 1.57 5.55 17.69
N GLY A 79 0.70 6.54 17.82
CA GLY A 79 0.32 7.43 16.73
C GLY A 79 1.47 8.30 16.14
N SER A 80 2.65 8.24 16.76
CA SER A 80 3.89 8.87 16.26
C SER A 80 4.67 8.00 15.27
N HIS A 81 4.20 6.79 14.97
CA HIS A 81 4.89 5.83 14.11
C HIS A 81 3.93 5.11 13.18
N ASP A 82 4.43 4.75 12.01
CA ASP A 82 3.73 3.94 11.01
C ASP A 82 4.59 2.75 10.58
N TYR A 83 3.96 1.69 10.10
CA TYR A 83 4.64 0.63 9.36
C TYR A 83 4.83 1.08 7.92
N GLU A 84 6.06 0.96 7.42
CA GLU A 84 6.40 1.30 6.05
C GLU A 84 6.96 0.08 5.30
N LEU A 85 6.38 -0.16 4.13
CA LEU A 85 6.79 -1.22 3.22
C LEU A 85 7.82 -0.69 2.23
N TRP A 86 8.86 -1.47 2.01
CA TRP A 86 9.98 -1.15 1.13
C TRP A 86 10.16 -2.21 0.07
N LEU A 87 10.50 -1.79 -1.13
CA LEU A 87 10.98 -2.66 -2.20
C LEU A 87 12.44 -2.33 -2.49
N THR A 88 13.24 -3.37 -2.71
CA THR A 88 14.66 -3.22 -3.01
C THR A 88 15.02 -3.94 -4.29
N GLY A 89 15.60 -3.20 -5.21
CA GLY A 89 16.07 -3.66 -6.51
C GLY A 89 17.41 -3.05 -6.90
N PRO A 90 17.72 -3.03 -8.20
CA PRO A 90 19.00 -2.52 -8.71
C PRO A 90 19.28 -1.05 -8.35
N ARG A 91 18.22 -0.26 -8.11
CA ARG A 91 18.31 1.16 -7.75
C ARG A 91 18.31 1.42 -6.25
N GLY A 92 18.40 0.38 -5.43
CA GLY A 92 18.37 0.47 -3.97
C GLY A 92 16.97 0.25 -3.38
N ALA A 93 16.81 0.64 -2.12
CA ALA A 93 15.53 0.58 -1.43
C ALA A 93 14.67 1.81 -1.78
N ARG A 94 13.37 1.57 -1.99
CA ARG A 94 12.37 2.61 -2.23
C ARG A 94 11.12 2.34 -1.42
N PRO A 95 10.39 3.37 -0.98
CA PRO A 95 9.12 3.19 -0.30
C PRO A 95 8.10 2.57 -1.27
N ALA A 96 7.33 1.61 -0.75
CA ALA A 96 6.23 0.96 -1.47
C ALA A 96 4.86 1.36 -0.91
N GLY A 97 4.81 1.84 0.32
CA GLY A 97 3.61 2.39 0.93
C GLY A 97 3.59 2.24 2.45
N LEU A 98 2.75 3.02 3.09
CA LEU A 98 2.41 2.90 4.50
C LEU A 98 1.31 1.87 4.68
N LEU A 99 1.30 1.18 5.82
CA LEU A 99 0.29 0.19 6.12
C LEU A 99 -0.86 0.82 6.92
N ASP A 100 -2.01 0.94 6.30
CA ASP A 100 -3.25 1.32 6.97
C ASP A 100 -3.90 0.08 7.61
N ARG A 101 -4.48 0.25 8.78
CA ARG A 101 -5.18 -0.83 9.47
C ARG A 101 -6.58 -1.06 8.91
N ALA A 102 -6.90 -2.32 8.66
CA ALA A 102 -8.24 -2.75 8.25
C ALA A 102 -9.10 -3.28 9.40
N GLY A 103 -8.56 -3.29 10.64
CA GLY A 103 -9.19 -3.89 11.82
C GLY A 103 -8.79 -5.36 12.03
N GLY A 104 -8.95 -5.85 13.28
CA GLY A 104 -8.62 -7.24 13.63
C GLY A 104 -7.14 -7.62 13.47
N GLY A 105 -6.22 -6.64 13.48
CA GLY A 105 -4.79 -6.87 13.25
C GLY A 105 -4.39 -7.05 11.77
N ALA A 106 -5.34 -6.94 10.86
CA ALA A 106 -5.07 -6.95 9.42
C ALA A 106 -4.76 -5.54 8.89
N THR A 107 -4.12 -5.47 7.74
CA THR A 107 -3.87 -4.20 7.03
C THR A 107 -4.62 -4.13 5.72
N VAL A 108 -4.91 -2.91 5.28
CA VAL A 108 -5.41 -2.64 3.93
C VAL A 108 -4.35 -3.10 2.93
N PRO A 109 -4.72 -3.77 1.82
CA PRO A 109 -3.76 -4.18 0.80
C PRO A 109 -2.99 -2.98 0.22
N VAL A 110 -1.65 -3.09 0.21
CA VAL A 110 -0.77 -2.15 -0.49
C VAL A 110 -0.45 -2.73 -1.85
N VAL A 111 -0.81 -2.03 -2.92
CA VAL A 111 -0.46 -2.41 -4.29
C VAL A 111 0.72 -1.56 -4.75
N ALA A 112 1.78 -2.18 -5.23
CA ALA A 112 2.98 -1.49 -5.67
C ALA A 112 3.54 -2.06 -6.99
N PRO A 113 4.10 -1.21 -7.86
CA PRO A 113 4.79 -1.68 -9.05
C PRO A 113 6.08 -2.41 -8.68
N LEU A 114 6.47 -3.40 -9.48
CA LEU A 114 7.74 -4.11 -9.38
C LEU A 114 8.70 -3.59 -10.46
N ASP A 115 9.65 -2.80 -10.05
CA ASP A 115 10.64 -2.13 -10.93
C ASP A 115 11.97 -2.90 -10.96
N GLY A 116 11.89 -4.20 -11.19
CA GLY A 116 13.04 -5.10 -11.08
C GLY A 116 13.40 -5.42 -9.63
N ASP A 117 12.53 -5.07 -8.68
CA ASP A 117 12.74 -5.33 -7.27
C ASP A 117 12.78 -6.83 -6.96
N ARG A 118 13.70 -7.20 -6.09
CA ARG A 118 13.96 -8.60 -5.71
C ARG A 118 13.76 -8.87 -4.23
N ARG A 119 13.55 -7.85 -3.43
CA ARG A 119 13.35 -7.95 -1.98
C ARG A 119 12.23 -7.04 -1.52
N VAL A 120 11.58 -7.47 -0.47
CA VAL A 120 10.60 -6.68 0.28
C VAL A 120 11.05 -6.60 1.73
N ALA A 121 10.82 -5.48 2.38
CA ALA A 121 11.08 -5.28 3.79
C ALA A 121 9.97 -4.45 4.45
N LEU A 122 9.83 -4.59 5.76
CA LEU A 122 8.91 -3.80 6.58
C LEU A 122 9.71 -3.18 7.73
N THR A 123 9.52 -1.90 7.97
CA THR A 123 10.10 -1.15 9.09
C THR A 123 9.03 -0.44 9.89
N VAL A 124 9.42 0.08 11.05
CA VAL A 124 8.64 1.04 11.83
C VAL A 124 9.30 2.40 11.66
N GLU A 125 8.59 3.33 11.06
CA GLU A 125 9.09 4.66 10.72
C GLU A 125 8.32 5.75 11.49
N PRO A 126 8.82 6.99 11.55
CA PRO A 126 8.01 8.10 12.03
C PRO A 126 6.70 8.23 11.26
N ALA A 127 5.65 8.74 11.92
CA ALA A 127 4.34 8.94 11.30
C ALA A 127 4.44 9.72 9.98
N GLY A 128 3.82 9.19 8.93
CA GLY A 128 3.92 9.70 7.57
C GLY A 128 5.03 9.07 6.73
N GLY A 129 5.86 8.20 7.31
CA GLY A 129 6.91 7.46 6.61
C GLY A 129 8.21 8.24 6.43
N SER A 130 9.14 7.65 5.71
CA SER A 130 10.49 8.15 5.50
C SER A 130 10.93 8.01 4.04
N GLU A 131 11.87 8.81 3.57
CA GLU A 131 12.46 8.64 2.23
C GLU A 131 13.40 7.44 2.14
N LYS A 132 13.98 7.04 3.27
CA LYS A 132 14.87 5.89 3.44
C LYS A 132 14.56 5.22 4.77
N PRO A 133 14.77 3.90 4.91
CA PRO A 133 14.58 3.21 6.18
C PRO A 133 15.39 3.85 7.30
N THR A 134 14.73 4.26 8.38
CA THR A 134 15.39 4.86 9.56
C THR A 134 15.59 3.85 10.69
N THR A 135 14.89 2.72 10.62
CA THR A 135 14.99 1.65 11.60
C THR A 135 15.41 0.33 10.95
N ARG A 136 15.77 -0.65 11.78
CA ARG A 136 16.04 -2.00 11.28
C ARG A 136 14.76 -2.67 10.80
N PRO A 137 14.80 -3.38 9.67
CA PRO A 137 13.65 -4.12 9.20
C PRO A 137 13.18 -5.17 10.21
N ILE A 138 11.88 -5.20 10.46
CA ILE A 138 11.21 -6.22 11.27
C ILE A 138 10.72 -7.40 10.43
N MET A 139 10.73 -7.26 9.11
CA MET A 139 10.48 -8.31 8.13
C MET A 139 11.36 -8.06 6.90
N VAL A 140 11.96 -9.11 6.38
CA VAL A 140 12.68 -9.07 5.10
C VAL A 140 12.43 -10.38 4.37
N GLY A 141 12.20 -10.30 3.06
CA GLY A 141 12.05 -11.48 2.22
C GLY A 141 12.49 -11.27 0.78
N GLY A 142 12.89 -12.37 0.14
CA GLY A 142 13.13 -12.41 -1.28
C GLY A 142 11.82 -12.48 -2.05
N LEU A 143 11.74 -11.78 -3.17
CA LEU A 143 10.65 -11.90 -4.13
C LEU A 143 11.06 -12.89 -5.22
N PRO A 144 10.24 -13.91 -5.52
CA PRO A 144 10.52 -14.88 -6.56
C PRO A 144 10.89 -14.21 -7.90
N PRO A 145 11.88 -14.75 -8.63
CA PRO A 145 12.14 -14.32 -10.00
C PRO A 145 10.99 -14.75 -10.93
N THR A 146 11.09 -14.34 -12.18
CA THR A 146 10.22 -14.80 -13.28
C THR A 146 10.34 -16.29 -13.48
#